data_87b3d049eebb1fad74519c825262318d
#
_entry.id   87b3d049eebb1fad74519c825262318d
#
_cell.length_a   1.000
_cell.length_b   1.000
_cell.length_c   1.000
_cell.angle_alpha   90.00
_cell.angle_beta   90.00
_cell.angle_gamma   90.00
#
_symmetry.space_group_name_H-M   'P 1'
#
loop_
_entity.id
_entity.type
_entity.pdbx_description
1 polymer ?
#
loop_
_entity_poly.entity_id
_entity_poly.type
_entity_poly.pdbx_seq_one_letter_code
_entity_poly.pdbx_strand_id
1 'polypeptide(L)'
;HAAFSNMRARGSQTTDIIILVVAADDGIKPQTIESIAHAKSANVPIIVAINKIDLENKNPDKVRNDLLSHEVIVEKMSGDILDVEVSAINGTNLDKLEEAIHLQADLLNLKANPNRTARGVIIESKLEKGRGSVATVLVQKGTLKVSDIFVSGSEWGKVKALLNDKGENIDQAGPSVPVEVLGFDSNPLAGDDFIVVDNESSARKIAEYRRSKIQIQKNTVAKSNVEEMFAQINKGEATNLPVVIKTDVQGSAEAIENSIVKLSTDEVKVNVIFKGVGAITESDVTLAGSSIPI
;
A
#
# COMPACT_ATOMS: atom_id res chain seq x y z
N HIS A 1 -5.94 -0.89 -12.95
CA HIS A 1 -6.57 -0.45 -11.68
C HIS A 1 -6.88 -1.62 -10.73
N ALA A 2 -7.36 -2.75 -11.24
CA ALA A 2 -7.63 -3.95 -10.41
C ALA A 2 -6.38 -4.54 -9.75
N ALA A 3 -5.20 -4.27 -10.28
CA ALA A 3 -3.93 -4.77 -9.77
C ALA A 3 -3.51 -4.15 -8.42
N PHE A 4 -4.02 -2.96 -8.08
CA PHE A 4 -3.61 -2.22 -6.89
C PHE A 4 -4.45 -2.50 -5.63
N SER A 5 -5.05 -3.68 -5.52
CA SER A 5 -5.88 -4.09 -4.38
C SER A 5 -5.11 -4.03 -3.04
N ASN A 6 -3.88 -4.55 -3.03
CA ASN A 6 -3.04 -4.53 -1.83
C ASN A 6 -2.68 -3.11 -1.37
N MET A 7 -2.49 -2.17 -2.31
CA MET A 7 -2.23 -0.77 -1.98
C MET A 7 -3.47 -0.11 -1.34
N ARG A 8 -4.67 -0.39 -1.89
CA ARG A 8 -5.94 0.10 -1.30
C ARG A 8 -6.18 -0.49 0.09
N ALA A 9 -5.92 -1.79 0.28
CA ALA A 9 -6.05 -2.45 1.57
C ALA A 9 -5.09 -1.85 2.62
N ARG A 10 -3.83 -1.61 2.26
CA ARG A 10 -2.86 -0.95 3.16
C ARG A 10 -3.24 0.50 3.45
N GLY A 11 -3.69 1.24 2.42
CA GLY A 11 -4.17 2.62 2.58
C GLY A 11 -5.30 2.70 3.61
N SER A 12 -6.31 1.86 3.50
CA SER A 12 -7.44 1.86 4.44
C SER A 12 -7.05 1.48 5.87
N GLN A 13 -6.00 0.68 6.08
CA GLN A 13 -5.50 0.33 7.42
C GLN A 13 -4.66 1.43 8.08
N THR A 14 -4.21 2.41 7.32
CA THR A 14 -3.25 3.43 7.78
C THR A 14 -3.83 4.83 7.85
N THR A 15 -5.04 5.03 7.36
CA THR A 15 -5.73 6.32 7.30
C THR A 15 -6.88 6.39 8.31
N ASP A 16 -7.25 7.61 8.69
CA ASP A 16 -8.36 7.86 9.63
C ASP A 16 -9.68 8.17 8.90
N ILE A 17 -9.62 8.61 7.64
CA ILE A 17 -10.78 8.94 6.80
C ILE A 17 -10.48 8.49 5.37
N ILE A 18 -11.48 7.93 4.69
CA ILE A 18 -11.39 7.53 3.28
C ILE A 18 -12.32 8.41 2.44
N ILE A 19 -11.78 9.00 1.39
CA ILE A 19 -12.58 9.69 0.37
C ILE A 19 -12.82 8.72 -0.77
N LEU A 20 -14.07 8.30 -0.93
CA LEU A 20 -14.52 7.42 -2.02
C LEU A 20 -14.93 8.28 -3.22
N VAL A 21 -14.08 8.33 -4.23
CA VAL A 21 -14.36 9.09 -5.44
C VAL A 21 -15.12 8.24 -6.45
N VAL A 22 -16.32 8.68 -6.83
CA VAL A 22 -17.19 7.99 -7.79
C VAL A 22 -17.57 8.96 -8.90
N ALA A 23 -17.42 8.56 -10.15
CA ALA A 23 -17.80 9.40 -11.29
C ALA A 23 -19.31 9.42 -11.50
N ALA A 24 -19.90 10.61 -11.65
CA ALA A 24 -21.34 10.82 -11.81
C ALA A 24 -21.90 10.26 -13.13
N ASP A 25 -21.06 10.08 -14.14
CA ASP A 25 -21.40 9.54 -15.46
C ASP A 25 -21.33 8.00 -15.50
N ASP A 26 -20.37 7.42 -14.77
CA ASP A 26 -20.04 6.00 -14.82
C ASP A 26 -20.70 5.16 -13.70
N GLY A 27 -20.94 5.76 -12.53
CA GLY A 27 -21.47 5.07 -11.36
C GLY A 27 -20.45 4.16 -10.67
N ILE A 28 -20.95 3.15 -9.95
CA ILE A 28 -20.14 2.21 -9.17
C ILE A 28 -19.48 1.18 -10.08
N LYS A 29 -18.17 1.00 -9.92
CA LYS A 29 -17.34 0.00 -10.59
C LYS A 29 -16.87 -1.09 -9.60
N PRO A 30 -16.41 -2.25 -10.07
CA PRO A 30 -15.91 -3.31 -9.17
C PRO A 30 -14.84 -2.84 -8.18
N GLN A 31 -13.96 -1.91 -8.60
CA GLN A 31 -12.93 -1.31 -7.73
C GLN A 31 -13.54 -0.42 -6.64
N THR A 32 -14.67 0.24 -6.93
CA THR A 32 -15.42 1.03 -5.92
C THR A 32 -15.97 0.11 -4.83
N ILE A 33 -16.56 -1.02 -5.24
CA ILE A 33 -17.08 -2.04 -4.30
C ILE A 33 -15.96 -2.60 -3.44
N GLU A 34 -14.83 -2.92 -4.04
CA GLU A 34 -13.63 -3.37 -3.33
C GLU A 34 -13.14 -2.32 -2.31
N SER A 35 -13.09 -1.05 -2.72
CA SER A 35 -12.69 0.05 -1.83
C SER A 35 -13.64 0.23 -0.64
N ILE A 36 -14.95 0.07 -0.85
CA ILE A 36 -15.95 0.06 0.22
C ILE A 36 -15.70 -1.11 1.19
N ALA A 37 -15.43 -2.31 0.64
CA ALA A 37 -15.15 -3.48 1.46
C ALA A 37 -13.87 -3.30 2.31
N HIS A 38 -12.81 -2.70 1.76
CA HIS A 38 -11.59 -2.38 2.52
C HIS A 38 -11.85 -1.35 3.61
N ALA A 39 -12.61 -0.29 3.33
CA ALA A 39 -12.98 0.73 4.31
C ALA A 39 -13.78 0.13 5.47
N LYS A 40 -14.80 -0.68 5.16
CA LYS A 40 -15.60 -1.39 6.17
C LYS A 40 -14.76 -2.36 7.00
N SER A 41 -13.89 -3.14 6.35
CA SER A 41 -13.00 -4.09 7.04
C SER A 41 -12.01 -3.39 7.99
N ALA A 42 -11.54 -2.20 7.63
CA ALA A 42 -10.67 -1.37 8.45
C ALA A 42 -11.43 -0.54 9.50
N ASN A 43 -12.77 -0.52 9.44
CA ASN A 43 -13.64 0.31 10.27
C ASN A 43 -13.29 1.81 10.19
N VAL A 44 -13.00 2.28 8.98
CA VAL A 44 -12.65 3.68 8.69
C VAL A 44 -13.85 4.36 8.04
N PRO A 45 -14.27 5.56 8.51
CA PRO A 45 -15.37 6.30 7.92
C PRO A 45 -15.07 6.73 6.49
N ILE A 46 -16.14 6.75 5.68
CA ILE A 46 -16.10 7.11 4.26
C ILE A 46 -16.75 8.48 4.09
N ILE A 47 -16.15 9.33 3.26
CA ILE A 47 -16.80 10.50 2.65
C ILE A 47 -16.92 10.21 1.16
N VAL A 48 -18.10 10.41 0.56
CA VAL A 48 -18.32 10.17 -0.87
C VAL A 48 -18.13 11.46 -1.65
N ALA A 49 -17.19 11.45 -2.60
CA ALA A 49 -17.01 12.52 -3.56
C ALA A 49 -17.57 12.09 -4.94
N ILE A 50 -18.74 12.60 -5.31
CA ILE A 50 -19.35 12.33 -6.61
C ILE A 50 -18.75 13.31 -7.61
N ASN A 51 -17.77 12.83 -8.38
CA ASN A 51 -16.96 13.65 -9.29
C ASN A 51 -17.56 13.71 -10.70
N LYS A 52 -17.02 14.60 -11.53
CA LYS A 52 -17.42 14.86 -12.91
C LYS A 52 -18.85 15.44 -13.05
N ILE A 53 -19.27 16.27 -12.10
CA ILE A 53 -20.58 16.94 -12.19
C ILE A 53 -20.66 18.00 -13.29
N ASP A 54 -19.55 18.31 -13.95
CA ASP A 54 -19.45 19.17 -15.11
C ASP A 54 -19.99 18.52 -16.40
N LEU A 55 -20.09 17.20 -16.46
CA LEU A 55 -20.58 16.48 -17.63
C LEU A 55 -22.10 16.58 -17.79
N GLU A 56 -22.59 16.63 -19.06
CA GLU A 56 -24.02 16.69 -19.38
C GLU A 56 -24.79 15.41 -18.97
N ASN A 57 -24.14 14.25 -19.07
CA ASN A 57 -24.71 12.94 -18.75
C ASN A 57 -24.55 12.52 -17.28
N LYS A 58 -24.20 13.46 -16.40
CA LYS A 58 -24.10 13.22 -14.96
C LYS A 58 -25.42 12.74 -14.34
N ASN A 59 -25.33 11.79 -13.43
CA ASN A 59 -26.48 11.34 -12.64
C ASN A 59 -26.07 11.03 -11.20
N PRO A 60 -25.91 12.04 -10.33
CA PRO A 60 -25.50 11.84 -8.93
C PRO A 60 -26.49 10.98 -8.13
N ASP A 61 -27.78 11.08 -8.42
CA ASP A 61 -28.82 10.34 -7.69
C ASP A 61 -28.75 8.84 -8.00
N LYS A 62 -28.40 8.48 -9.23
CA LYS A 62 -28.10 7.08 -9.58
C LYS A 62 -26.94 6.55 -8.75
N VAL A 63 -25.85 7.33 -8.61
CA VAL A 63 -24.69 6.94 -7.80
C VAL A 63 -25.09 6.70 -6.36
N ARG A 64 -25.95 7.56 -5.77
CA ARG A 64 -26.44 7.39 -4.40
C ARG A 64 -27.29 6.12 -4.24
N ASN A 65 -28.16 5.85 -5.21
CA ASN A 65 -28.97 4.64 -5.23
C ASN A 65 -28.12 3.36 -5.35
N ASP A 66 -27.07 3.39 -6.18
CA ASP A 66 -26.15 2.28 -6.33
C ASP A 66 -25.33 2.08 -5.04
N LEU A 67 -24.89 3.15 -4.38
CA LEU A 67 -24.20 3.10 -3.07
C LEU A 67 -25.07 2.48 -1.96
N LEU A 68 -26.36 2.76 -1.97
CA LEU A 68 -27.31 2.20 -1.01
C LEU A 68 -27.35 0.66 -1.07
N SER A 69 -27.24 0.07 -2.25
CA SER A 69 -27.17 -1.40 -2.42
C SER A 69 -25.90 -2.02 -1.83
N HIS A 70 -24.88 -1.22 -1.54
CA HIS A 70 -23.65 -1.62 -0.86
C HIS A 70 -23.59 -1.15 0.60
N GLU A 71 -24.74 -0.80 1.19
CA GLU A 71 -24.85 -0.31 2.57
C GLU A 71 -23.99 0.95 2.84
N VAL A 72 -23.84 1.80 1.85
CA VAL A 72 -23.24 3.14 1.95
C VAL A 72 -24.40 4.13 1.82
N ILE A 73 -24.99 4.49 2.97
CA ILE A 73 -26.16 5.35 3.04
C ILE A 73 -25.69 6.78 3.26
N VAL A 74 -25.84 7.61 2.24
CA VAL A 74 -25.39 8.99 2.31
C VAL A 74 -26.43 9.91 2.99
N GLU A 75 -25.99 11.07 3.48
CA GLU A 75 -26.79 12.04 4.22
C GLU A 75 -28.06 12.44 3.46
N LYS A 76 -28.00 12.67 2.15
CA LYS A 76 -29.16 12.97 1.30
C LYS A 76 -30.20 11.84 1.26
N MET A 77 -29.85 10.64 1.67
CA MET A 77 -30.74 9.48 1.79
C MET A 77 -31.02 9.11 3.26
N SER A 78 -30.85 10.06 4.18
CA SER A 78 -31.07 9.90 5.62
C SER A 78 -30.06 8.93 6.28
N GLY A 79 -28.87 8.79 5.72
CA GLY A 79 -27.75 8.08 6.33
C GLY A 79 -26.77 9.01 7.04
N ASP A 80 -25.66 8.42 7.51
CA ASP A 80 -24.63 9.13 8.29
C ASP A 80 -23.37 9.45 7.47
N ILE A 81 -23.34 9.09 6.20
CA ILE A 81 -22.16 9.24 5.35
C ILE A 81 -22.27 10.54 4.58
N LEU A 82 -21.27 11.42 4.73
CA LEU A 82 -21.20 12.69 4.01
C LEU A 82 -20.98 12.44 2.52
N ASP A 83 -21.73 13.14 1.65
CA ASP A 83 -21.54 13.14 0.21
C ASP A 83 -21.42 14.55 -0.35
N VAL A 84 -20.47 14.75 -1.26
CA VAL A 84 -20.22 16.03 -1.92
C VAL A 84 -20.14 15.80 -3.43
N GLU A 85 -20.91 16.61 -4.18
CA GLU A 85 -20.85 16.65 -5.64
C GLU A 85 -19.74 17.61 -6.07
N VAL A 86 -18.73 17.11 -6.78
CA VAL A 86 -17.53 17.88 -7.14
C VAL A 86 -17.20 17.80 -8.64
N SER A 87 -16.50 18.80 -9.13
CA SER A 87 -15.76 18.72 -10.39
C SER A 87 -14.29 19.01 -10.13
N ALA A 88 -13.45 18.00 -10.22
CA ALA A 88 -12.01 18.15 -10.03
C ALA A 88 -11.38 19.02 -11.15
N ILE A 89 -11.93 18.97 -12.37
CA ILE A 89 -11.44 19.76 -13.51
C ILE A 89 -11.71 21.24 -13.30
N ASN A 90 -12.95 21.58 -12.90
CA ASN A 90 -13.39 22.97 -12.74
C ASN A 90 -13.14 23.52 -11.33
N GLY A 91 -12.67 22.71 -10.39
CA GLY A 91 -12.53 23.11 -9.00
C GLY A 91 -13.84 23.30 -8.24
N THR A 92 -14.98 22.87 -8.81
CA THR A 92 -16.31 23.11 -8.24
C THR A 92 -16.50 22.29 -6.97
N ASN A 93 -16.93 22.95 -5.87
CA ASN A 93 -17.23 22.37 -4.56
C ASN A 93 -16.06 21.59 -3.91
N LEU A 94 -14.81 21.85 -4.28
CA LEU A 94 -13.66 21.26 -3.58
C LEU A 94 -13.52 21.83 -2.16
N ASP A 95 -13.89 23.09 -1.96
CA ASP A 95 -14.05 23.74 -0.66
C ASP A 95 -15.03 22.99 0.26
N LYS A 96 -16.19 22.59 -0.28
CA LYS A 96 -17.17 21.78 0.48
C LYS A 96 -16.67 20.38 0.81
N LEU A 97 -15.86 19.78 -0.07
CA LEU A 97 -15.22 18.50 0.25
C LEU A 97 -14.23 18.66 1.39
N GLU A 98 -13.45 19.75 1.39
CA GLU A 98 -12.53 20.07 2.46
C GLU A 98 -13.28 20.32 3.79
N GLU A 99 -14.38 21.06 3.77
CA GLU A 99 -15.27 21.25 4.93
C GLU A 99 -15.80 19.91 5.48
N ALA A 100 -16.22 18.99 4.61
CA ALA A 100 -16.69 17.68 4.99
C ALA A 100 -15.58 16.83 5.66
N ILE A 101 -14.34 16.93 5.17
CA ILE A 101 -13.17 16.27 5.77
C ILE A 101 -12.91 16.83 7.17
N HIS A 102 -12.92 18.16 7.32
CA HIS A 102 -12.73 18.79 8.63
C HIS A 102 -13.83 18.40 9.61
N LEU A 103 -15.09 18.42 9.18
CA LEU A 103 -16.22 17.99 10.02
C LEU A 103 -16.05 16.53 10.49
N GLN A 104 -15.69 15.63 9.58
CA GLN A 104 -15.47 14.22 9.93
C GLN A 104 -14.28 14.06 10.88
N ALA A 105 -13.19 14.79 10.67
CA ALA A 105 -12.02 14.77 11.54
C ALA A 105 -12.33 15.27 12.96
N ASP A 106 -13.15 16.30 13.09
CA ASP A 106 -13.61 16.83 14.37
C ASP A 106 -14.50 15.81 15.11
N LEU A 107 -15.41 15.15 14.40
CA LEU A 107 -16.26 14.09 14.96
C LEU A 107 -15.44 12.91 15.50
N LEU A 108 -14.36 12.55 14.80
CA LEU A 108 -13.44 11.49 15.22
C LEU A 108 -12.53 11.90 16.38
N ASN A 109 -12.45 13.20 16.70
CA ASN A 109 -11.58 13.74 17.74
C ASN A 109 -10.12 13.24 17.64
N LEU A 110 -9.58 13.29 16.41
CA LEU A 110 -8.25 12.75 16.09
C LEU A 110 -7.17 13.44 16.91
N LYS A 111 -6.33 12.64 17.58
CA LYS A 111 -5.26 13.12 18.45
C LYS A 111 -3.99 12.31 18.27
N ALA A 112 -2.85 12.98 18.24
CA ALA A 112 -1.54 12.35 18.25
C ALA A 112 -0.63 13.04 19.26
N ASN A 113 0.27 12.27 19.89
CA ASN A 113 1.26 12.81 20.80
C ASN A 113 2.62 12.94 20.06
N PRO A 114 3.09 14.17 19.78
CA PRO A 114 4.39 14.39 19.14
C PRO A 114 5.57 14.15 20.09
N ASN A 115 5.36 14.23 21.42
CA ASN A 115 6.40 14.17 22.43
C ASN A 115 6.72 12.74 22.88
N ARG A 116 6.91 11.83 21.92
CA ARG A 116 7.31 10.44 22.16
C ARG A 116 8.18 9.93 20.99
N THR A 117 8.76 8.75 21.15
CA THR A 117 9.46 8.05 20.07
C THR A 117 8.55 7.84 18.87
N ALA A 118 9.08 8.06 17.66
CA ALA A 118 8.29 7.99 16.45
C ALA A 118 7.82 6.56 16.17
N ARG A 119 6.57 6.48 15.72
CA ARG A 119 5.97 5.28 15.11
C ARG A 119 5.26 5.69 13.84
N GLY A 120 5.36 4.84 12.84
CA GLY A 120 4.73 5.06 11.54
C GLY A 120 4.60 3.76 10.77
N VAL A 121 4.29 3.90 9.50
CA VAL A 121 4.13 2.80 8.55
C VAL A 121 4.84 3.13 7.26
N ILE A 122 5.42 2.12 6.61
CA ILE A 122 6.01 2.25 5.27
C ILE A 122 4.87 2.34 4.25
N ILE A 123 4.79 3.44 3.54
CA ILE A 123 3.84 3.63 2.44
C ILE A 123 4.37 2.96 1.17
N GLU A 124 5.63 3.26 0.85
CA GLU A 124 6.29 2.82 -0.38
C GLU A 124 7.80 2.68 -0.13
N SER A 125 8.47 1.82 -0.88
CA SER A 125 9.92 1.72 -0.87
C SER A 125 10.47 1.60 -2.29
N LYS A 126 11.63 2.24 -2.51
CA LYS A 126 12.33 2.28 -3.79
C LYS A 126 13.84 2.14 -3.59
N LEU A 127 14.53 1.69 -4.64
CA LEU A 127 15.99 1.67 -4.67
C LEU A 127 16.49 2.77 -5.60
N GLU A 128 17.10 3.80 -5.04
CA GLU A 128 17.63 4.92 -5.80
C GLU A 128 19.14 4.77 -6.05
N LYS A 129 19.56 5.02 -7.29
CA LYS A 129 20.97 5.01 -7.65
C LYS A 129 21.73 6.12 -6.89
N GLY A 130 22.73 5.73 -6.10
CA GLY A 130 23.54 6.64 -5.30
C GLY A 130 23.00 6.97 -3.90
N ARG A 131 21.70 6.76 -3.64
CA ARG A 131 21.09 6.94 -2.32
C ARG A 131 20.82 5.63 -1.59
N GLY A 132 20.75 4.52 -2.35
CA GLY A 132 20.43 3.21 -1.79
C GLY A 132 18.94 3.01 -1.57
N SER A 133 18.60 2.28 -0.52
CA SER A 133 17.22 2.01 -0.13
C SER A 133 16.58 3.25 0.49
N VAL A 134 15.48 3.70 -0.08
CA VAL A 134 14.68 4.85 0.37
C VAL A 134 13.24 4.39 0.60
N ALA A 135 12.65 4.78 1.72
CA ALA A 135 11.26 4.47 2.00
C ALA A 135 10.48 5.72 2.39
N THR A 136 9.27 5.82 1.89
CA THR A 136 8.30 6.83 2.35
C THR A 136 7.59 6.30 3.59
N VAL A 137 7.77 6.99 4.69
CA VAL A 137 7.18 6.68 6.00
C VAL A 137 6.08 7.70 6.30
N LEU A 138 4.89 7.24 6.64
CA LEU A 138 3.87 8.07 7.28
C LEU A 138 4.06 8.00 8.78
N VAL A 139 4.49 9.09 9.39
CA VAL A 139 4.62 9.19 10.85
C VAL A 139 3.22 9.28 11.44
N GLN A 140 2.84 8.34 12.29
CA GLN A 140 1.52 8.31 12.93
C GLN A 140 1.54 8.87 14.36
N LYS A 141 2.65 8.64 15.09
CA LYS A 141 2.82 9.08 16.49
C LYS A 141 4.27 9.45 16.74
N GLY A 142 4.49 10.38 17.63
CA GLY A 142 5.85 10.84 17.98
C GLY A 142 6.45 11.75 16.93
N THR A 143 7.72 12.09 17.09
CA THR A 143 8.49 12.91 16.16
C THR A 143 9.72 12.14 15.72
N LEU A 144 9.84 11.90 14.41
CA LEU A 144 10.99 11.26 13.79
C LEU A 144 12.07 12.31 13.54
N LYS A 145 13.32 11.98 13.89
CA LYS A 145 14.46 12.88 13.75
C LYS A 145 15.60 12.23 12.99
N VAL A 146 16.44 13.05 12.38
CA VAL A 146 17.71 12.60 11.83
C VAL A 146 18.55 11.98 12.95
N SER A 147 19.25 10.90 12.64
CA SER A 147 20.03 10.05 13.56
C SER A 147 19.23 9.13 14.47
N ASP A 148 17.91 9.11 14.44
CA ASP A 148 17.11 8.10 15.12
C ASP A 148 17.43 6.70 14.62
N ILE A 149 17.44 5.74 15.54
CA ILE A 149 17.61 4.31 15.22
C ILE A 149 16.21 3.70 15.14
N PHE A 150 15.96 2.95 14.09
CA PHE A 150 14.63 2.39 13.83
C PHE A 150 14.66 0.91 13.46
N VAL A 151 13.51 0.27 13.62
CA VAL A 151 13.19 -1.05 13.09
C VAL A 151 11.98 -0.92 12.18
N SER A 152 12.01 -1.57 11.04
CA SER A 152 10.89 -1.66 10.09
C SER A 152 10.78 -3.09 9.55
N GLY A 153 9.64 -3.73 9.80
CA GLY A 153 9.50 -5.15 9.49
C GLY A 153 10.64 -5.98 10.08
N SER A 154 11.38 -6.69 9.25
CA SER A 154 12.58 -7.48 9.61
C SER A 154 13.90 -6.71 9.44
N GLU A 155 13.84 -5.44 9.07
CA GLU A 155 15.00 -4.61 8.81
C GLU A 155 15.18 -3.59 9.94
N TRP A 156 16.37 -3.06 10.07
CA TRP A 156 16.68 -1.96 10.97
C TRP A 156 17.64 -0.98 10.31
N GLY A 157 17.76 0.19 10.86
CA GLY A 157 18.68 1.20 10.31
C GLY A 157 18.79 2.42 11.19
N LYS A 158 19.54 3.40 10.70
CA LYS A 158 19.68 4.72 11.29
C LYS A 158 19.28 5.78 10.28
N VAL A 159 18.41 6.69 10.68
CA VAL A 159 17.97 7.80 9.83
C VAL A 159 19.17 8.66 9.44
N LYS A 160 19.57 8.60 8.18
CA LYS A 160 20.68 9.40 7.62
C LYS A 160 20.20 10.76 7.13
N ALA A 161 19.01 10.80 6.53
CA ALA A 161 18.35 12.01 6.09
C ALA A 161 16.83 11.81 6.04
N LEU A 162 16.10 12.91 6.18
CA LEU A 162 14.66 13.01 5.98
C LEU A 162 14.40 14.01 4.86
N LEU A 163 13.52 13.68 3.91
CA LEU A 163 13.12 14.60 2.85
C LEU A 163 11.60 14.77 2.86
N ASN A 164 11.16 16.00 2.64
CA ASN A 164 9.75 16.31 2.47
C ASN A 164 9.24 15.94 1.06
N ASP A 165 7.97 16.22 0.78
CA ASP A 165 7.30 16.01 -0.51
C ASP A 165 7.93 16.79 -1.68
N LYS A 166 8.70 17.85 -1.38
CA LYS A 166 9.45 18.65 -2.36
C LYS A 166 10.88 18.15 -2.60
N GLY A 167 11.31 17.11 -1.87
CA GLY A 167 12.67 16.59 -1.92
C GLY A 167 13.69 17.43 -1.16
N GLU A 168 13.26 18.32 -0.27
CA GLU A 168 14.11 19.14 0.58
C GLU A 168 14.43 18.40 1.89
N ASN A 169 15.67 18.55 2.37
CA ASN A 169 16.07 17.97 3.66
C ASN A 169 15.35 18.69 4.80
N ILE A 170 14.83 17.87 5.74
CA ILE A 170 14.24 18.35 6.99
C ILE A 170 14.90 17.64 8.18
N ASP A 171 14.94 18.29 9.33
CA ASP A 171 15.57 17.73 10.53
C ASP A 171 14.64 16.77 11.30
N GLN A 172 13.34 16.98 11.19
CA GLN A 172 12.33 16.20 11.90
C GLN A 172 10.97 16.18 11.19
N ALA A 173 10.20 15.12 11.43
CA ALA A 173 8.83 14.94 10.95
C ALA A 173 7.91 14.55 12.11
N GLY A 174 6.83 15.32 12.30
CA GLY A 174 5.80 15.05 13.32
C GLY A 174 4.72 14.08 12.83
N PRO A 175 3.68 13.85 13.66
CA PRO A 175 2.54 13.02 13.29
C PRO A 175 1.83 13.53 12.02
N SER A 176 1.28 12.60 11.25
CA SER A 176 0.57 12.83 9.98
C SER A 176 1.43 13.39 8.84
N VAL A 177 2.76 13.46 9.02
CA VAL A 177 3.68 13.93 7.97
C VAL A 177 4.26 12.74 7.23
N PRO A 178 4.02 12.62 5.90
CA PRO A 178 4.75 11.67 5.06
C PRO A 178 6.16 12.20 4.81
N VAL A 179 7.16 11.34 4.95
CA VAL A 179 8.57 11.72 4.80
C VAL A 179 9.36 10.60 4.13
N GLU A 180 10.23 10.96 3.19
CA GLU A 180 11.20 10.00 2.67
C GLU A 180 12.36 9.84 3.67
N VAL A 181 12.62 8.61 4.04
CA VAL A 181 13.66 8.22 5.00
C VAL A 181 14.78 7.50 4.27
N LEU A 182 15.99 8.00 4.43
CA LEU A 182 17.22 7.35 3.99
C LEU A 182 17.92 6.70 5.20
N GLY A 183 18.49 5.52 4.99
CA GLY A 183 19.27 4.85 6.04
C GLY A 183 18.86 3.41 6.31
N PHE A 184 18.08 2.82 5.42
CA PHE A 184 17.80 1.39 5.44
C PHE A 184 18.97 0.60 4.87
N ASP A 185 19.27 -0.56 5.45
CA ASP A 185 20.27 -1.50 4.93
C ASP A 185 19.73 -2.27 3.72
N SER A 186 18.44 -2.58 3.71
CA SER A 186 17.73 -3.21 2.59
C SER A 186 16.34 -2.59 2.43
N ASN A 187 15.66 -2.86 1.30
CA ASN A 187 14.34 -2.31 1.04
C ASN A 187 13.30 -2.91 2.01
N PRO A 188 12.67 -2.08 2.87
CA PRO A 188 11.55 -2.54 3.68
C PRO A 188 10.33 -2.83 2.82
N LEU A 189 9.39 -3.61 3.35
CA LEU A 189 8.15 -3.89 2.66
C LEU A 189 7.14 -2.75 2.89
N ALA A 190 6.41 -2.38 1.85
CA ALA A 190 5.28 -1.46 1.98
C ALA A 190 4.21 -2.09 2.90
N GLY A 191 3.75 -1.32 3.90
CA GLY A 191 2.87 -1.80 4.95
C GLY A 191 3.59 -2.26 6.22
N ASP A 192 4.92 -2.37 6.20
CA ASP A 192 5.69 -2.68 7.42
C ASP A 192 5.54 -1.54 8.45
N ASP A 193 5.56 -1.93 9.72
CA ASP A 193 5.66 -0.99 10.82
C ASP A 193 7.03 -0.29 10.84
N PHE A 194 7.04 0.96 11.21
CA PHE A 194 8.25 1.74 11.42
C PHE A 194 8.28 2.22 12.89
N ILE A 195 9.29 1.82 13.64
CA ILE A 195 9.37 2.08 15.08
C ILE A 195 10.76 2.57 15.43
N VAL A 196 10.86 3.76 16.02
CA VAL A 196 12.11 4.27 16.61
C VAL A 196 12.39 3.56 17.93
N VAL A 197 13.63 3.16 18.13
CA VAL A 197 14.13 2.46 19.31
C VAL A 197 15.35 3.17 19.91
N ASP A 198 15.64 2.91 21.18
CA ASP A 198 16.63 3.67 21.93
C ASP A 198 18.09 3.43 21.49
N ASN A 199 18.40 2.24 20.97
CA ASN A 199 19.77 1.88 20.62
C ASN A 199 19.85 0.78 19.54
N GLU A 200 21.01 0.69 18.87
CA GLU A 200 21.28 -0.27 17.79
C GLU A 200 21.20 -1.73 18.24
N SER A 201 21.63 -2.02 19.48
CA SER A 201 21.57 -3.39 20.00
C SER A 201 20.14 -3.91 20.10
N SER A 202 19.21 -3.07 20.57
CA SER A 202 17.78 -3.37 20.61
C SER A 202 17.19 -3.52 19.21
N ALA A 203 17.54 -2.61 18.30
CA ALA A 203 17.10 -2.68 16.91
C ALA A 203 17.49 -3.99 16.25
N ARG A 204 18.77 -4.36 16.38
CA ARG A 204 19.32 -5.59 15.80
C ARG A 204 18.63 -6.83 16.35
N LYS A 205 18.46 -6.93 17.66
CA LYS A 205 17.76 -8.06 18.31
C LYS A 205 16.33 -8.22 17.83
N ILE A 206 15.59 -7.12 17.70
CA ILE A 206 14.20 -7.13 17.21
C ILE A 206 14.16 -7.59 15.75
N ALA A 207 15.03 -7.04 14.89
CA ALA A 207 15.11 -7.40 13.48
C ALA A 207 15.48 -8.88 13.29
N GLU A 208 16.49 -9.39 13.99
CA GLU A 208 16.90 -10.80 13.97
C GLU A 208 15.77 -11.73 14.42
N TYR A 209 15.08 -11.39 15.50
CA TYR A 209 13.93 -12.16 15.96
C TYR A 209 12.80 -12.22 14.93
N ARG A 210 12.45 -11.09 14.33
CA ARG A 210 11.42 -11.02 13.27
C ARG A 210 11.85 -11.80 12.03
N ARG A 211 13.11 -11.67 11.62
CA ARG A 211 13.69 -12.42 10.48
C ARG A 211 13.63 -13.92 10.69
N SER A 212 13.99 -14.40 11.89
CA SER A 212 13.92 -15.83 12.23
C SER A 212 12.48 -16.36 12.17
N LYS A 213 11.50 -15.60 12.64
CA LYS A 213 10.08 -15.97 12.53
C LYS A 213 9.62 -16.11 11.08
N ILE A 214 9.97 -15.12 10.23
CA ILE A 214 9.63 -15.15 8.80
C ILE A 214 10.28 -16.36 8.12
N GLN A 215 11.53 -16.69 8.46
CA GLN A 215 12.22 -17.85 7.92
C GLN A 215 11.53 -19.18 8.31
N ILE A 216 11.12 -19.30 9.56
CA ILE A 216 10.38 -20.48 10.03
C ILE A 216 9.06 -20.63 9.28
N GLN A 217 8.30 -19.55 9.13
CA GLN A 217 7.04 -19.57 8.38
C GLN A 217 7.25 -19.95 6.91
N LYS A 218 8.26 -19.36 6.24
CA LYS A 218 8.60 -19.70 4.84
C LYS A 218 8.98 -21.18 4.70
N ASN A 219 9.77 -21.72 5.62
CA ASN A 219 10.18 -23.12 5.58
C ASN A 219 8.98 -24.06 5.79
N THR A 220 8.00 -23.68 6.60
CA THR A 220 6.78 -24.48 6.81
C THR A 220 5.90 -24.48 5.56
N VAL A 221 5.72 -23.33 4.92
CA VAL A 221 4.96 -23.20 3.68
C VAL A 221 5.68 -23.90 2.50
N ALA A 222 7.01 -23.79 2.43
CA ALA A 222 7.79 -24.45 1.39
C ALA A 222 7.66 -26.00 1.45
N LYS A 223 7.58 -26.58 2.64
CA LYS A 223 7.36 -28.03 2.79
C LYS A 223 6.00 -28.48 2.28
N SER A 224 4.93 -27.74 2.58
CA SER A 224 3.59 -28.06 2.05
C SER A 224 3.51 -27.87 0.53
N ASN A 225 4.15 -26.84 -0.02
CA ASN A 225 4.19 -26.61 -1.46
C ASN A 225 4.99 -27.67 -2.22
N VAL A 226 6.04 -28.24 -1.62
CA VAL A 226 6.81 -29.34 -2.26
C VAL A 226 5.97 -30.61 -2.35
N GLU A 227 5.17 -30.93 -1.35
CA GLU A 227 4.25 -32.09 -1.41
C GLU A 227 3.14 -31.88 -2.45
N GLU A 228 2.58 -30.68 -2.54
CA GLU A 228 1.61 -30.32 -3.60
C GLU A 228 2.24 -30.30 -4.99
N MET A 229 3.49 -29.83 -5.13
CA MET A 229 4.24 -29.82 -6.39
C MET A 229 4.52 -31.24 -6.89
N PHE A 230 4.92 -32.17 -6.02
CA PHE A 230 5.06 -33.58 -6.37
C PHE A 230 3.74 -34.24 -6.76
N ALA A 231 2.63 -33.87 -6.13
CA ALA A 231 1.30 -34.32 -6.50
C ALA A 231 0.83 -33.77 -7.87
N GLN A 232 1.28 -32.57 -8.27
CA GLN A 232 0.98 -31.95 -9.56
C GLN A 232 1.88 -32.49 -10.69
N ILE A 233 3.16 -32.77 -10.43
CA ILE A 233 4.08 -33.39 -11.40
C ILE A 233 3.54 -34.76 -11.86
N ASN A 234 2.91 -35.51 -10.95
CA ASN A 234 2.30 -36.78 -11.25
C ASN A 234 1.01 -36.70 -12.10
N LYS A 235 0.45 -35.49 -12.27
CA LYS A 235 -0.76 -35.24 -13.09
C LYS A 235 -0.48 -34.74 -14.51
N GLY A 236 0.77 -34.45 -14.88
CA GLY A 236 1.26 -34.37 -16.27
C GLY A 236 0.73 -33.25 -17.16
N GLU A 237 0.23 -32.10 -16.64
CA GLU A 237 -0.54 -31.20 -17.51
C GLU A 237 -0.44 -29.71 -17.20
N ALA A 238 0.72 -29.09 -17.17
CA ALA A 238 0.81 -27.64 -17.43
C ALA A 238 2.25 -27.22 -17.70
N THR A 239 2.48 -26.47 -18.75
CA THR A 239 3.78 -25.83 -19.00
C THR A 239 3.97 -24.69 -18.01
N ASN A 240 5.03 -24.73 -17.19
CA ASN A 240 5.38 -23.65 -16.28
C ASN A 240 6.16 -22.56 -17.03
N LEU A 241 5.67 -21.31 -16.98
CA LEU A 241 6.36 -20.14 -17.48
C LEU A 241 7.04 -19.42 -16.29
N PRO A 242 8.36 -19.58 -16.11
CA PRO A 242 9.09 -18.87 -15.05
C PRO A 242 9.27 -17.39 -15.43
N VAL A 243 8.97 -16.50 -14.48
CA VAL A 243 9.04 -15.04 -14.69
C VAL A 243 9.85 -14.38 -13.58
N VAL A 244 10.74 -13.47 -13.96
CA VAL A 244 11.42 -12.54 -13.07
C VAL A 244 10.79 -11.16 -13.21
N ILE A 245 10.42 -10.54 -12.11
CA ILE A 245 9.80 -9.20 -12.09
C ILE A 245 10.77 -8.21 -11.47
N LYS A 246 11.06 -7.12 -12.20
CA LYS A 246 11.81 -5.96 -11.70
C LYS A 246 11.03 -4.67 -11.94
N THR A 247 10.97 -3.83 -10.93
CA THR A 247 10.22 -2.57 -10.96
C THR A 247 11.01 -1.46 -10.27
N ASP A 248 10.57 -0.25 -10.45
CA ASP A 248 11.10 0.95 -9.77
C ASP A 248 10.69 1.02 -8.31
N VAL A 249 9.45 0.62 -8.00
CA VAL A 249 8.87 0.62 -6.65
C VAL A 249 8.21 -0.71 -6.32
N GLN A 250 8.12 -1.02 -5.03
CA GLN A 250 7.62 -2.31 -4.57
C GLN A 250 6.13 -2.54 -4.89
N GLY A 251 5.29 -1.51 -4.76
CA GLY A 251 3.86 -1.63 -5.06
C GLY A 251 3.59 -2.04 -6.50
N SER A 252 4.41 -1.57 -7.44
CA SER A 252 4.36 -1.99 -8.86
C SER A 252 4.70 -3.47 -9.03
N ALA A 253 5.71 -3.98 -8.30
CA ALA A 253 6.07 -5.41 -8.35
C ALA A 253 4.92 -6.31 -7.89
N GLU A 254 4.27 -5.97 -6.80
CA GLU A 254 3.11 -6.68 -6.28
C GLU A 254 1.91 -6.64 -7.25
N ALA A 255 1.66 -5.47 -7.85
CA ALA A 255 0.58 -5.28 -8.81
C ALA A 255 0.78 -6.13 -10.08
N ILE A 256 2.01 -6.16 -10.60
CA ILE A 256 2.38 -6.95 -11.78
C ILE A 256 2.27 -8.43 -11.46
N GLU A 257 2.81 -8.91 -10.33
CA GLU A 257 2.71 -10.30 -9.89
C GLU A 257 1.24 -10.76 -9.84
N ASN A 258 0.39 -9.99 -9.13
CA ASN A 258 -1.04 -10.30 -9.03
C ASN A 258 -1.75 -10.34 -10.39
N SER A 259 -1.34 -9.50 -11.33
CA SER A 259 -1.92 -9.46 -12.67
C SER A 259 -1.48 -10.64 -13.53
N ILE A 260 -0.19 -10.96 -13.50
CA ILE A 260 0.40 -12.04 -14.31
C ILE A 260 -0.11 -13.41 -13.81
N VAL A 261 -0.17 -13.62 -12.50
CA VAL A 261 -0.68 -14.88 -11.94
C VAL A 261 -2.14 -15.14 -12.36
N LYS A 262 -2.96 -14.10 -12.46
CA LYS A 262 -4.35 -14.20 -12.96
C LYS A 262 -4.46 -14.55 -14.43
N LEU A 263 -3.41 -14.38 -15.22
CA LEU A 263 -3.36 -14.78 -16.63
C LEU A 263 -3.02 -16.27 -16.83
N SER A 264 -2.70 -16.99 -15.76
CA SER A 264 -2.46 -18.43 -15.81
C SER A 264 -3.70 -19.17 -16.34
N THR A 265 -3.47 -20.11 -17.22
CA THR A 265 -4.49 -21.03 -17.78
C THR A 265 -4.21 -22.46 -17.33
N ASP A 266 -5.09 -23.39 -17.67
CA ASP A 266 -4.89 -24.82 -17.38
C ASP A 266 -3.70 -25.40 -18.17
N GLU A 267 -3.36 -24.82 -19.33
CA GLU A 267 -2.25 -25.24 -20.17
C GLU A 267 -0.90 -24.61 -19.79
N VAL A 268 -0.94 -23.33 -19.34
CA VAL A 268 0.27 -22.56 -18.99
C VAL A 268 0.09 -21.89 -17.63
N LYS A 269 0.93 -22.26 -16.68
CA LYS A 269 0.97 -21.63 -15.34
C LYS A 269 2.16 -20.69 -15.25
N VAL A 270 1.87 -19.44 -14.88
CA VAL A 270 2.92 -18.45 -14.61
C VAL A 270 3.47 -18.67 -13.21
N ASN A 271 4.78 -18.85 -13.11
CA ASN A 271 5.50 -18.99 -11.85
C ASN A 271 6.48 -17.82 -11.67
N VAL A 272 6.20 -16.93 -10.73
CA VAL A 272 7.10 -15.81 -10.41
C VAL A 272 8.23 -16.35 -9.52
N ILE A 273 9.41 -16.57 -10.13
CA ILE A 273 10.59 -17.13 -9.45
C ILE A 273 11.35 -16.08 -8.62
N PHE A 274 11.27 -14.83 -9.04
CA PHE A 274 11.87 -13.72 -8.31
C PHE A 274 11.14 -12.41 -8.60
N LYS A 275 10.98 -11.58 -7.56
CA LYS A 275 10.53 -10.20 -7.68
C LYS A 275 11.44 -9.28 -6.88
N GLY A 276 11.74 -8.11 -7.43
CA GLY A 276 12.62 -7.14 -6.77
C GLY A 276 12.45 -5.73 -7.30
N VAL A 277 12.99 -4.78 -6.54
CA VAL A 277 13.00 -3.36 -6.87
C VAL A 277 14.38 -2.98 -7.42
N GLY A 278 14.43 -2.07 -8.38
CA GLY A 278 15.65 -1.55 -9.00
C GLY A 278 15.89 -2.07 -10.42
N ALA A 279 17.08 -1.78 -10.94
CA ALA A 279 17.47 -2.14 -12.31
C ALA A 279 17.63 -3.66 -12.47
N ILE A 280 17.48 -4.13 -13.70
CA ILE A 280 17.77 -5.51 -14.09
C ILE A 280 19.30 -5.72 -14.01
N THR A 281 19.72 -6.80 -13.35
CA THR A 281 21.11 -7.20 -13.18
C THR A 281 21.44 -8.47 -13.98
N GLU A 282 22.73 -8.76 -14.17
CA GLU A 282 23.16 -10.01 -14.80
C GLU A 282 22.66 -11.25 -14.05
N SER A 283 22.60 -11.17 -12.72
CA SER A 283 22.05 -12.25 -11.90
C SER A 283 20.55 -12.51 -12.18
N ASP A 284 19.77 -11.47 -12.44
CA ASP A 284 18.35 -11.60 -12.80
C ASP A 284 18.20 -12.29 -14.16
N VAL A 285 19.03 -11.92 -15.14
CA VAL A 285 19.05 -12.54 -16.49
C VAL A 285 19.48 -14.01 -16.40
N THR A 286 20.51 -14.29 -15.62
CA THR A 286 20.98 -15.67 -15.42
C THR A 286 19.91 -16.53 -14.75
N LEU A 287 19.23 -15.99 -13.73
CA LEU A 287 18.14 -16.68 -13.04
C LEU A 287 16.97 -16.98 -14.00
N ALA A 288 16.59 -16.01 -14.83
CA ALA A 288 15.53 -16.19 -15.81
C ALA A 288 15.94 -17.25 -16.85
N GLY A 289 17.18 -17.21 -17.36
CA GLY A 289 17.70 -18.17 -18.35
C GLY A 289 17.85 -19.59 -17.80
N SER A 290 18.26 -19.76 -16.56
CA SER A 290 18.43 -21.09 -15.93
C SER A 290 17.10 -21.78 -15.58
N SER A 291 16.02 -21.03 -15.57
CA SER A 291 14.68 -21.55 -15.19
C SER A 291 13.82 -21.95 -16.40
N ILE A 292 14.33 -21.77 -17.63
CA ILE A 292 13.67 -22.24 -18.85
C ILE A 292 14.16 -23.67 -19.09
N PRO A 293 13.28 -24.70 -19.06
CA PRO A 293 13.67 -26.04 -19.47
C PRO A 293 14.09 -26.01 -20.94
N ILE A 294 15.29 -26.53 -21.22
CA ILE A 294 15.82 -26.71 -22.58
C ILE A 294 15.01 -27.80 -23.30
#